data_8631576b07d54786297d4b412924f449
#
_entry.id   8631576b07d54786297d4b412924f449
#
_cell.length_a   1.000
_cell.length_b   1.000
_cell.length_c   1.000
_cell.angle_alpha   90.00
_cell.angle_beta   90.00
_cell.angle_gamma   90.00
#
_symmetry.space_group_name_H-M   'P 1'
#
loop_
_entity.id
_entity.type
_entity.pdbx_description
1 polymer ?
#
loop_
_entity_poly.entity_id
_entity_poly.type
_entity_poly.pdbx_seq_one_letter_code
_entity_poly.pdbx_strand_id
1 'polypeptide(L)'
;MTHQTSSKNLKKLSFEDTQIAFASKSDFQLRKSYWIFAIMNQNWLVKLGTFFIKLFLFLHLPVKKIIKTTLFGQFCGGESIQECQTTIQELDKAHIGTILDYSVEGEENDKSFQLTKNEILKTIIQSHESSAIPYAVFKMTGIFNSELLEKYQTEKGLSEEEEIDFLKSKDYLIEICQEAYNQEVRLFIDAEESWIQNTIDELCYEMMQRFNHKTSIIFNTFQMYRVDMLENLHHAIHVAQDQSYFLGVKLVRGAYLEKERLRAHEDEYSEPLHKEKEATDRDFNLGIQACLDHLEQVHFCVGTHNEQSCRLLCQWMEEKGISQNHPHIYFAQLLGMSDNISYNLASSGYNVAKYVPYGPVSAVMPYLFRRAEENSSIAGQTSREFALLQKEVSRRKNL
;
A
#
# COMPACT_ATOMS: atom_id res chain seq x y z
N MET A 1 -29.35 40.72 8.18
CA MET A 1 -27.93 40.57 7.87
C MET A 1 -27.74 39.21 7.23
N THR A 2 -27.67 39.21 5.92
CA THR A 2 -27.56 38.01 5.09
C THR A 2 -26.10 37.55 5.08
N HIS A 3 -25.81 36.41 5.69
CA HIS A 3 -24.52 35.74 5.55
C HIS A 3 -24.39 35.25 4.10
N GLN A 4 -23.64 35.97 3.29
CA GLN A 4 -23.07 35.47 2.04
C GLN A 4 -22.00 34.45 2.40
N THR A 5 -22.35 33.17 2.31
CA THR A 5 -21.38 32.08 2.24
C THR A 5 -20.64 32.20 0.91
N SER A 6 -19.40 32.64 1.00
CA SER A 6 -18.46 32.67 -0.14
C SER A 6 -18.31 31.25 -0.66
N SER A 7 -18.96 30.96 -1.79
CA SER A 7 -18.68 29.77 -2.58
C SER A 7 -17.25 29.90 -3.13
N LYS A 8 -16.26 29.35 -2.42
CA LYS A 8 -14.95 29.09 -2.99
C LYS A 8 -15.20 28.23 -4.24
N ASN A 9 -14.88 28.77 -5.42
CA ASN A 9 -14.79 28.04 -6.67
C ASN A 9 -13.87 26.82 -6.44
N LEU A 10 -14.44 25.69 -6.06
CA LEU A 10 -13.73 24.42 -5.96
C LEU A 10 -13.25 24.07 -7.36
N LYS A 11 -11.96 24.16 -7.58
CA LYS A 11 -11.32 23.80 -8.85
C LYS A 11 -11.71 22.34 -9.09
N LYS A 12 -12.44 22.07 -10.19
CA LYS A 12 -12.89 20.71 -10.51
C LYS A 12 -11.68 19.77 -10.51
N LEU A 13 -11.72 18.72 -9.72
CA LEU A 13 -10.65 17.74 -9.60
C LEU A 13 -10.22 17.23 -10.98
N SER A 14 -8.95 17.38 -11.32
CA SER A 14 -8.39 16.93 -12.58
C SER A 14 -7.05 16.23 -12.37
N PHE A 15 -6.95 14.97 -12.77
CA PHE A 15 -5.68 14.22 -12.75
C PHE A 15 -4.77 14.54 -13.96
N GLU A 16 -5.16 15.51 -14.80
CA GLU A 16 -4.40 16.01 -15.95
C GLU A 16 -3.52 17.22 -15.62
N ASP A 17 -3.65 17.79 -14.41
CA ASP A 17 -2.86 18.95 -14.00
C ASP A 17 -1.45 18.52 -13.58
N THR A 18 -0.53 18.55 -14.55
CA THR A 18 0.87 18.16 -14.34
C THR A 18 1.65 19.20 -13.54
N GLN A 19 1.20 20.47 -13.53
CA GLN A 19 1.84 21.51 -12.73
C GLN A 19 1.67 21.21 -11.23
N ILE A 20 0.48 20.82 -10.80
CA ILE A 20 0.23 20.36 -9.42
C ILE A 20 0.95 19.05 -9.18
N ALA A 21 0.78 18.06 -10.07
CA ALA A 21 1.32 16.71 -9.91
C ALA A 21 2.83 16.68 -9.67
N PHE A 22 3.58 17.55 -10.31
CA PHE A 22 5.05 17.57 -10.24
C PHE A 22 5.62 18.85 -9.61
N ALA A 23 4.80 19.61 -8.89
CA ALA A 23 5.22 20.89 -8.27
C ALA A 23 6.43 20.72 -7.33
N SER A 24 6.49 19.62 -6.58
CA SER A 24 7.57 19.31 -5.64
C SER A 24 8.88 18.88 -6.32
N LYS A 25 8.84 18.47 -7.60
CA LYS A 25 10.04 17.98 -8.31
C LYS A 25 10.83 19.12 -8.95
N SER A 26 12.14 19.16 -8.67
CA SER A 26 13.07 19.97 -9.46
C SER A 26 13.16 19.46 -10.91
N ASP A 27 13.69 20.28 -11.82
CA ASP A 27 13.87 19.88 -13.22
C ASP A 27 14.80 18.66 -13.36
N PHE A 28 15.79 18.54 -12.49
CA PHE A 28 16.67 17.39 -12.46
C PHE A 28 15.91 16.13 -12.03
N GLN A 29 15.12 16.19 -10.94
CA GLN A 29 14.30 15.09 -10.47
C GLN A 29 13.25 14.68 -11.49
N LEU A 30 12.59 15.66 -12.15
CA LEU A 30 11.62 15.40 -13.19
C LEU A 30 12.23 14.68 -14.40
N ARG A 31 13.41 15.13 -14.88
CA ARG A 31 14.14 14.48 -15.99
C ARG A 31 14.63 13.07 -15.59
N LYS A 32 15.09 12.89 -14.35
CA LYS A 32 15.46 11.57 -13.83
C LYS A 32 14.27 10.62 -13.88
N SER A 33 13.13 11.02 -13.32
CA SER A 33 11.89 10.23 -13.38
C SER A 33 11.49 9.92 -14.83
N TYR A 34 11.54 10.92 -15.72
CA TYR A 34 11.26 10.71 -17.14
C TYR A 34 12.10 9.59 -17.77
N TRP A 35 13.43 9.57 -17.52
CA TRP A 35 14.30 8.53 -18.08
C TRP A 35 14.05 7.16 -17.44
N ILE A 36 13.78 7.09 -16.13
CA ILE A 36 13.43 5.84 -15.46
C ILE A 36 12.17 5.25 -16.10
N PHE A 37 11.09 6.04 -16.23
CA PHE A 37 9.84 5.56 -16.83
C PHE A 37 9.96 5.30 -18.35
N ALA A 38 10.81 6.04 -19.07
CA ALA A 38 11.12 5.74 -20.47
C ALA A 38 11.74 4.34 -20.65
N ILE A 39 12.67 3.96 -19.76
CA ILE A 39 13.27 2.62 -19.74
C ILE A 39 12.24 1.58 -19.33
N MET A 40 11.47 1.84 -18.26
CA MET A 40 10.46 0.91 -17.74
C MET A 40 9.30 0.67 -18.75
N ASN A 41 9.05 1.61 -19.64
CA ASN A 41 8.08 1.44 -20.73
C ASN A 41 8.54 0.45 -21.83
N GLN A 42 9.76 -0.09 -21.73
CA GLN A 42 10.33 -1.04 -22.67
C GLN A 42 10.61 -2.38 -21.96
N ASN A 43 9.68 -3.35 -22.08
CA ASN A 43 9.75 -4.65 -21.38
C ASN A 43 11.09 -5.38 -21.55
N TRP A 44 11.67 -5.33 -22.76
CA TRP A 44 12.95 -5.99 -23.02
C TRP A 44 14.12 -5.33 -22.24
N LEU A 45 14.10 -3.99 -22.08
CA LEU A 45 15.11 -3.27 -21.29
C LEU A 45 14.97 -3.59 -19.80
N VAL A 46 13.75 -3.73 -19.29
CA VAL A 46 13.49 -4.11 -17.90
C VAL A 46 14.03 -5.52 -17.65
N LYS A 47 13.69 -6.49 -18.50
CA LYS A 47 14.20 -7.87 -18.37
C LYS A 47 15.71 -7.94 -18.42
N LEU A 48 16.33 -7.23 -19.38
CA LEU A 48 17.78 -7.15 -19.53
C LEU A 48 18.43 -6.50 -18.31
N GLY A 49 17.89 -5.37 -17.84
CA GLY A 49 18.38 -4.66 -16.66
C GLY A 49 18.27 -5.51 -15.39
N THR A 50 17.15 -6.16 -15.15
CA THR A 50 16.93 -7.09 -14.02
C THR A 50 17.92 -8.25 -14.06
N PHE A 51 18.16 -8.84 -15.23
CA PHE A 51 19.16 -9.89 -15.41
C PHE A 51 20.57 -9.41 -15.00
N PHE A 52 21.01 -8.26 -15.53
CA PHE A 52 22.34 -7.74 -15.19
C PHE A 52 22.46 -7.35 -13.72
N ILE A 53 21.42 -6.77 -13.11
CA ILE A 53 21.42 -6.46 -11.68
C ILE A 53 21.58 -7.73 -10.85
N LYS A 54 20.81 -8.79 -11.14
CA LYS A 54 20.91 -10.10 -10.48
C LYS A 54 22.31 -10.70 -10.65
N LEU A 55 22.85 -10.68 -11.88
CA LEU A 55 24.20 -11.16 -12.17
C LEU A 55 25.30 -10.38 -11.41
N PHE A 56 25.19 -9.05 -11.37
CA PHE A 56 26.20 -8.22 -10.70
C PHE A 56 26.11 -8.35 -9.17
N LEU A 57 24.92 -8.54 -8.61
CA LEU A 57 24.74 -8.87 -7.19
C LEU A 57 25.34 -10.24 -6.88
N PHE A 58 25.12 -11.25 -7.72
CA PHE A 58 25.74 -12.57 -7.58
C PHE A 58 27.26 -12.51 -7.65
N LEU A 59 27.82 -11.69 -8.54
CA LEU A 59 29.27 -11.46 -8.65
C LEU A 59 29.85 -10.50 -7.60
N HIS A 60 29.03 -10.05 -6.63
CA HIS A 60 29.40 -9.11 -5.56
C HIS A 60 29.99 -7.78 -6.08
N LEU A 61 29.59 -7.35 -7.29
CA LEU A 61 30.03 -6.08 -7.85
C LEU A 61 29.38 -4.89 -7.12
N PRO A 62 30.05 -3.72 -7.01
CA PRO A 62 29.60 -2.58 -6.22
C PRO A 62 28.46 -1.78 -6.91
N VAL A 63 27.35 -2.46 -7.28
CA VAL A 63 26.20 -1.84 -7.96
C VAL A 63 25.23 -1.12 -7.05
N LYS A 64 25.35 -1.29 -5.72
CA LYS A 64 24.44 -0.68 -4.72
C LYS A 64 24.27 0.82 -4.91
N LYS A 65 25.37 1.55 -5.19
CA LYS A 65 25.34 3.00 -5.38
C LYS A 65 24.52 3.40 -6.62
N ILE A 66 24.62 2.65 -7.70
CA ILE A 66 23.86 2.89 -8.93
C ILE A 66 22.38 2.63 -8.66
N ILE A 67 22.04 1.51 -8.02
CA ILE A 67 20.66 1.17 -7.65
C ILE A 67 20.09 2.25 -6.72
N LYS A 68 20.85 2.66 -5.67
CA LYS A 68 20.43 3.69 -4.70
C LYS A 68 20.11 5.02 -5.38
N THR A 69 20.91 5.41 -6.36
CA THR A 69 20.71 6.68 -7.08
C THR A 69 19.71 6.61 -8.23
N THR A 70 19.26 5.43 -8.62
CA THR A 70 18.28 5.23 -9.71
C THR A 70 16.95 4.72 -9.19
N LEU A 71 16.68 3.41 -9.29
CA LEU A 71 15.40 2.80 -8.93
C LEU A 71 15.06 2.97 -7.44
N PHE A 72 16.01 2.72 -6.55
CA PHE A 72 15.78 2.88 -5.12
C PHE A 72 15.38 4.32 -4.78
N GLY A 73 16.13 5.34 -5.26
CA GLY A 73 15.79 6.74 -5.03
C GLY A 73 14.56 7.26 -5.77
N GLN A 74 13.90 6.43 -6.60
CA GLN A 74 12.59 6.72 -7.20
C GLN A 74 11.43 6.16 -6.36
N PHE A 75 11.60 4.96 -5.80
CA PHE A 75 10.51 4.18 -5.21
C PHE A 75 10.65 3.93 -3.71
N CYS A 76 11.80 4.25 -3.09
CA CYS A 76 12.05 4.08 -1.67
C CYS A 76 12.42 5.40 -1.00
N GLY A 77 12.06 5.55 0.27
CA GLY A 77 12.36 6.75 1.06
C GLY A 77 13.80 6.81 1.57
N GLY A 78 14.39 5.65 1.88
CA GLY A 78 15.74 5.54 2.46
C GLY A 78 16.07 4.14 2.95
N GLU A 79 17.27 3.95 3.48
CA GLU A 79 17.66 2.67 4.10
C GLU A 79 17.25 2.58 5.58
N SER A 80 16.84 3.70 6.18
CA SER A 80 16.39 3.80 7.57
C SER A 80 15.29 4.86 7.70
N ILE A 81 14.57 4.87 8.84
CA ILE A 81 13.57 5.90 9.16
C ILE A 81 14.20 7.31 9.12
N GLN A 82 15.46 7.46 9.57
CA GLN A 82 16.18 8.73 9.54
C GLN A 82 16.42 9.21 8.10
N GLU A 83 16.79 8.33 7.18
CA GLU A 83 16.94 8.70 5.77
C GLU A 83 15.59 9.08 5.13
N CYS A 84 14.48 8.51 5.60
CA CYS A 84 13.13 8.84 5.11
C CYS A 84 12.65 10.24 5.50
N GLN A 85 13.27 10.91 6.48
CA GLN A 85 12.79 12.22 6.99
C GLN A 85 12.67 13.28 5.89
N THR A 86 13.59 13.29 4.92
CA THR A 86 13.50 14.22 3.78
C THR A 86 12.25 13.96 2.94
N THR A 87 11.96 12.69 2.65
CA THR A 87 10.76 12.28 1.88
C THR A 87 9.48 12.61 2.64
N ILE A 88 9.45 12.35 3.97
CA ILE A 88 8.32 12.68 4.84
C ILE A 88 8.04 14.18 4.78
N GLN A 89 9.07 15.03 4.94
CA GLN A 89 8.93 16.48 4.91
C GLN A 89 8.51 17.01 3.54
N GLU A 90 8.99 16.42 2.43
CA GLU A 90 8.59 16.80 1.08
C GLU A 90 7.11 16.47 0.81
N LEU A 91 6.64 15.31 1.24
CA LEU A 91 5.24 14.89 1.12
C LEU A 91 4.32 15.76 2.01
N ASP A 92 4.72 16.01 3.26
CA ASP A 92 3.94 16.81 4.20
C ASP A 92 3.72 18.25 3.71
N LYS A 93 4.72 18.87 3.08
CA LYS A 93 4.57 20.21 2.43
C LYS A 93 3.47 20.22 1.36
N ALA A 94 3.17 19.06 0.77
CA ALA A 94 2.10 18.90 -0.20
C ALA A 94 0.80 18.37 0.42
N HIS A 95 0.70 18.31 1.75
CA HIS A 95 -0.41 17.73 2.51
C HIS A 95 -0.66 16.25 2.15
N ILE A 96 0.41 15.51 1.88
CA ILE A 96 0.39 14.08 1.62
C ILE A 96 1.06 13.38 2.80
N GLY A 97 0.32 12.48 3.46
CA GLY A 97 0.85 11.66 4.53
C GLY A 97 1.85 10.62 4.03
N THR A 98 2.67 10.12 4.92
CA THR A 98 3.62 9.03 4.68
C THR A 98 3.16 7.77 5.40
N ILE A 99 3.25 6.61 4.75
CA ILE A 99 3.12 5.29 5.36
C ILE A 99 4.49 4.63 5.22
N LEU A 100 5.22 4.52 6.33
CA LEU A 100 6.55 3.89 6.34
C LEU A 100 6.39 2.37 6.27
N ASP A 101 6.84 1.77 5.17
CA ASP A 101 6.78 0.33 4.93
C ASP A 101 8.19 -0.27 5.02
N TYR A 102 8.45 -1.04 6.09
CA TYR A 102 9.69 -1.78 6.24
C TYR A 102 9.68 -3.00 5.32
N SER A 103 10.11 -2.79 4.08
CA SER A 103 10.04 -3.76 2.98
C SER A 103 11.26 -4.69 2.95
N VAL A 104 11.65 -5.25 4.09
CA VAL A 104 12.74 -6.21 4.20
C VAL A 104 12.18 -7.62 4.13
N GLU A 105 12.51 -8.34 3.06
CA GLU A 105 12.24 -9.77 2.92
C GLU A 105 13.48 -10.50 3.45
N GLY A 106 13.40 -11.04 4.67
CA GLY A 106 14.49 -11.70 5.40
C GLY A 106 14.31 -13.22 5.48
N GLU A 107 15.21 -13.85 6.24
CA GLU A 107 15.07 -15.25 6.62
C GLU A 107 13.91 -15.41 7.61
N GLU A 108 13.10 -16.45 7.45
CA GLU A 108 11.99 -16.78 8.34
C GLU A 108 12.50 -17.51 9.59
N ASN A 109 13.09 -16.74 10.51
CA ASN A 109 13.54 -17.24 11.81
C ASN A 109 13.26 -16.22 12.91
N ASP A 110 13.25 -16.69 14.15
CA ASP A 110 12.89 -15.88 15.32
C ASP A 110 13.71 -14.59 15.46
N LYS A 111 15.01 -14.64 15.18
CA LYS A 111 15.87 -13.44 15.24
C LYS A 111 15.44 -12.38 14.24
N SER A 112 15.08 -12.80 13.02
CA SER A 112 14.58 -11.92 11.97
C SER A 112 13.21 -11.35 12.34
N PHE A 113 12.32 -12.16 12.88
CA PHE A 113 11.01 -11.74 13.35
C PHE A 113 11.10 -10.69 14.47
N GLN A 114 11.98 -10.90 15.46
CA GLN A 114 12.24 -9.93 16.52
C GLN A 114 12.77 -8.59 15.96
N LEU A 115 13.69 -8.62 15.00
CA LEU A 115 14.21 -7.42 14.36
C LEU A 115 13.10 -6.67 13.62
N THR A 116 12.29 -7.38 12.85
CA THR A 116 11.15 -6.81 12.12
C THR A 116 10.10 -6.23 13.09
N LYS A 117 9.73 -6.97 14.14
CA LYS A 117 8.84 -6.47 15.20
C LYS A 117 9.36 -5.16 15.78
N ASN A 118 10.63 -5.12 16.17
CA ASN A 118 11.22 -3.93 16.76
C ASN A 118 11.24 -2.75 15.78
N GLU A 119 11.40 -3.00 14.49
CA GLU A 119 11.34 -1.92 13.49
C GLU A 119 9.90 -1.43 13.27
N ILE A 120 8.90 -2.33 13.28
CA ILE A 120 7.48 -1.95 13.24
C ILE A 120 7.12 -1.07 14.45
N LEU A 121 7.55 -1.45 15.66
CA LEU A 121 7.33 -0.63 16.87
C LEU A 121 7.92 0.78 16.73
N LYS A 122 9.09 0.93 16.11
CA LYS A 122 9.66 2.25 15.81
C LYS A 122 8.82 3.05 14.81
N THR A 123 8.24 2.39 13.78
CA THR A 123 7.34 3.11 12.85
C THR A 123 6.06 3.57 13.55
N ILE A 124 5.52 2.81 14.51
CA ILE A 124 4.37 3.20 15.33
C ILE A 124 4.72 4.43 16.16
N ILE A 125 5.88 4.44 16.85
CA ILE A 125 6.33 5.60 17.63
C ILE A 125 6.50 6.83 16.72
N GLN A 126 7.12 6.69 15.55
CA GLN A 126 7.28 7.79 14.60
C GLN A 126 5.93 8.32 14.07
N SER A 127 4.94 7.43 13.89
CA SER A 127 3.58 7.82 13.52
C SER A 127 2.88 8.62 14.65
N HIS A 128 3.05 8.20 15.90
CA HIS A 128 2.54 8.94 17.06
C HIS A 128 3.16 10.34 17.16
N GLU A 129 4.47 10.45 16.94
CA GLU A 129 5.22 11.71 17.07
C GLU A 129 4.98 12.69 15.90
N SER A 130 4.38 12.23 14.78
CA SER A 130 4.25 13.04 13.57
C SER A 130 2.91 12.85 12.85
N SER A 131 2.12 13.90 12.80
CA SER A 131 0.88 13.93 12.01
C SER A 131 1.10 13.72 10.50
N ALA A 132 2.34 13.85 10.01
CA ALA A 132 2.72 13.53 8.64
C ALA A 132 2.76 12.02 8.36
N ILE A 133 2.60 11.16 9.39
CA ILE A 133 2.61 9.71 9.26
C ILE A 133 1.28 9.16 9.80
N PRO A 134 0.19 9.18 9.00
CA PRO A 134 -1.16 8.83 9.47
C PRO A 134 -1.37 7.34 9.77
N TYR A 135 -0.49 6.47 9.29
CA TYR A 135 -0.56 5.02 9.45
C TYR A 135 0.84 4.41 9.58
N ALA A 136 0.93 3.37 10.42
CA ALA A 136 1.99 2.36 10.34
C ALA A 136 1.52 1.16 9.51
N VAL A 137 2.44 0.31 9.04
CA VAL A 137 2.11 -0.87 8.23
C VAL A 137 3.12 -1.98 8.45
N PHE A 138 2.67 -3.22 8.34
CA PHE A 138 3.54 -4.39 8.26
C PHE A 138 2.87 -5.56 7.52
N LYS A 139 3.68 -6.57 7.19
CA LYS A 139 3.25 -7.86 6.65
C LYS A 139 3.36 -8.94 7.70
N MET A 140 2.39 -9.86 7.71
CA MET A 140 2.36 -10.92 8.69
C MET A 140 3.59 -11.84 8.56
N THR A 141 4.07 -12.13 7.34
CA THR A 141 5.29 -12.94 7.11
C THR A 141 6.56 -12.27 7.61
N GLY A 142 6.53 -10.99 7.97
CA GLY A 142 7.64 -10.32 8.68
C GLY A 142 7.83 -10.76 10.13
N ILE A 143 6.82 -11.39 10.74
CA ILE A 143 6.81 -11.83 12.14
C ILE A 143 6.29 -13.27 12.34
N PHE A 144 5.81 -13.92 11.29
CA PHE A 144 5.38 -15.32 11.27
C PHE A 144 6.11 -16.10 10.18
N ASN A 145 6.32 -17.38 10.42
CA ASN A 145 6.73 -18.31 9.38
C ASN A 145 5.55 -18.58 8.42
N SER A 146 5.80 -18.43 7.11
CA SER A 146 4.77 -18.58 6.09
C SER A 146 4.19 -20.00 6.01
N GLU A 147 5.02 -21.03 6.24
CA GLU A 147 4.57 -22.43 6.26
C GLU A 147 3.63 -22.70 7.46
N LEU A 148 3.87 -22.06 8.61
CA LEU A 148 2.99 -22.19 9.77
C LEU A 148 1.64 -21.50 9.54
N LEU A 149 1.64 -20.32 8.89
CA LEU A 149 0.40 -19.63 8.49
C LEU A 149 -0.42 -20.50 7.54
N GLU A 150 0.22 -21.15 6.57
CA GLU A 150 -0.44 -22.03 5.62
C GLU A 150 -0.99 -23.29 6.32
N LYS A 151 -0.18 -23.96 7.16
CA LYS A 151 -0.59 -25.16 7.87
C LYS A 151 -1.75 -24.91 8.84
N TYR A 152 -1.76 -23.75 9.51
CA TYR A 152 -2.79 -23.39 10.49
C TYR A 152 -4.20 -23.42 9.88
N GLN A 153 -4.35 -22.97 8.64
CA GLN A 153 -5.65 -22.99 7.96
C GLN A 153 -6.00 -24.33 7.29
N THR A 154 -5.14 -25.35 7.40
CA THR A 154 -5.41 -26.69 6.87
C THR A 154 -5.99 -27.64 7.92
N GLU A 155 -6.71 -28.68 7.48
CA GLU A 155 -7.28 -29.70 8.37
C GLU A 155 -6.23 -30.45 9.19
N LYS A 156 -4.97 -30.49 8.74
CA LYS A 156 -3.87 -31.18 9.44
C LYS A 156 -3.44 -30.46 10.71
N GLY A 157 -3.63 -29.14 10.77
CA GLY A 157 -3.21 -28.32 11.90
C GLY A 157 -1.69 -28.28 12.09
N LEU A 158 -1.28 -27.69 13.21
CA LEU A 158 0.12 -27.59 13.64
C LEU A 158 0.49 -28.75 14.56
N SER A 159 1.76 -29.19 14.54
CA SER A 159 2.34 -30.06 15.58
C SER A 159 2.55 -29.26 16.88
N GLU A 160 2.82 -29.95 18.01
CA GLU A 160 3.07 -29.26 19.27
C GLU A 160 4.24 -28.28 19.24
N GLU A 161 5.32 -28.59 18.50
CA GLU A 161 6.47 -27.68 18.33
C GLU A 161 6.10 -26.49 17.45
N GLU A 162 5.39 -26.71 16.34
CA GLU A 162 4.91 -25.66 15.43
C GLU A 162 3.92 -24.73 16.13
N GLU A 163 3.06 -25.25 17.02
CA GLU A 163 2.13 -24.45 17.80
C GLU A 163 2.84 -23.50 18.76
N ILE A 164 3.94 -23.95 19.39
CA ILE A 164 4.78 -23.08 20.23
C ILE A 164 5.34 -21.90 19.43
N ASP A 165 5.89 -22.17 18.25
CA ASP A 165 6.45 -21.12 17.39
C ASP A 165 5.37 -20.17 16.84
N PHE A 166 4.20 -20.72 16.49
CA PHE A 166 3.04 -19.93 16.07
C PHE A 166 2.54 -19.01 17.20
N LEU A 167 2.39 -19.52 18.41
CA LEU A 167 1.96 -18.75 19.57
C LEU A 167 2.97 -17.64 19.92
N LYS A 168 4.26 -17.91 19.80
CA LYS A 168 5.30 -16.91 19.98
C LYS A 168 5.17 -15.76 18.97
N SER A 169 4.93 -16.07 17.70
CA SER A 169 4.68 -15.08 16.65
C SER A 169 3.37 -14.31 16.91
N LYS A 170 2.35 -14.99 17.44
CA LYS A 170 1.10 -14.33 17.86
C LYS A 170 1.32 -13.35 19.01
N ASP A 171 2.24 -13.65 19.94
CA ASP A 171 2.63 -12.71 21.00
C ASP A 171 3.28 -11.46 20.41
N TYR A 172 4.11 -11.59 19.36
CA TYR A 172 4.65 -10.43 18.62
C TYR A 172 3.55 -9.58 17.98
N LEU A 173 2.56 -10.21 17.35
CA LEU A 173 1.41 -9.54 16.79
C LEU A 173 0.63 -8.75 17.87
N ILE A 174 0.35 -9.38 19.00
CA ILE A 174 -0.35 -8.76 20.12
C ILE A 174 0.44 -7.54 20.64
N GLU A 175 1.76 -7.65 20.80
CA GLU A 175 2.63 -6.55 21.24
C GLU A 175 2.57 -5.37 20.27
N ILE A 176 2.67 -5.61 18.96
CA ILE A 176 2.57 -4.58 17.91
C ILE A 176 1.20 -3.88 17.96
N CYS A 177 0.11 -4.66 18.00
CA CYS A 177 -1.25 -4.12 18.02
C CYS A 177 -1.56 -3.36 19.32
N GLN A 178 -1.05 -3.85 20.45
CA GLN A 178 -1.19 -3.17 21.74
C GLN A 178 -0.44 -1.84 21.75
N GLU A 179 0.76 -1.77 21.17
CA GLU A 179 1.50 -0.51 21.06
C GLU A 179 0.77 0.47 20.13
N ALA A 180 0.26 0.02 18.98
CA ALA A 180 -0.54 0.84 18.08
C ALA A 180 -1.79 1.42 18.80
N TYR A 181 -2.46 0.61 19.62
CA TYR A 181 -3.60 1.02 20.43
C TYR A 181 -3.20 2.05 21.50
N ASN A 182 -2.10 1.82 22.22
CA ASN A 182 -1.61 2.72 23.28
C ASN A 182 -1.23 4.09 22.74
N GLN A 183 -0.65 4.12 21.54
CA GLN A 183 -0.21 5.34 20.85
C GLN A 183 -1.30 5.97 19.98
N GLU A 184 -2.50 5.38 19.91
CA GLU A 184 -3.61 5.80 19.04
C GLU A 184 -3.21 5.89 17.56
N VAL A 185 -2.30 5.01 17.11
CA VAL A 185 -1.79 4.94 15.74
C VAL A 185 -2.56 3.90 14.93
N ARG A 186 -3.03 4.28 13.76
CA ARG A 186 -3.67 3.37 12.81
C ARG A 186 -2.62 2.45 12.21
N LEU A 187 -2.91 1.15 12.19
CA LEU A 187 -1.99 0.10 11.77
C LEU A 187 -2.61 -0.75 10.66
N PHE A 188 -2.00 -0.74 9.48
CA PHE A 188 -2.34 -1.66 8.40
C PHE A 188 -1.64 -3.01 8.59
N ILE A 189 -2.39 -4.08 8.45
CA ILE A 189 -1.88 -5.44 8.21
C ILE A 189 -2.07 -5.71 6.73
N ASP A 190 -0.95 -5.82 5.99
CA ASP A 190 -0.99 -6.03 4.55
C ASP A 190 -1.42 -7.46 4.21
N ALA A 191 -2.26 -7.60 3.18
CA ALA A 191 -2.62 -8.90 2.66
C ALA A 191 -1.47 -9.51 1.86
N GLU A 192 -1.41 -10.83 1.87
CA GLU A 192 -0.38 -11.62 1.22
C GLU A 192 -1.00 -12.68 0.30
N GLU A 193 -0.32 -13.78 0.02
CA GLU A 193 -0.80 -14.82 -0.87
C GLU A 193 -2.03 -15.55 -0.31
N SER A 194 -2.92 -16.01 -1.19
CA SER A 194 -4.23 -16.60 -0.81
C SER A 194 -4.11 -17.83 0.10
N TRP A 195 -3.03 -18.60 -0.03
CA TRP A 195 -2.82 -19.82 0.77
C TRP A 195 -2.41 -19.58 2.23
N ILE A 196 -2.11 -18.33 2.60
CA ILE A 196 -1.88 -17.91 3.99
C ILE A 196 -2.88 -16.86 4.46
N GLN A 197 -3.68 -16.30 3.52
CA GLN A 197 -4.50 -15.12 3.80
C GLN A 197 -5.62 -15.38 4.81
N ASN A 198 -6.23 -16.57 4.82
CA ASN A 198 -7.31 -16.85 5.76
C ASN A 198 -6.82 -16.81 7.22
N THR A 199 -5.62 -17.33 7.48
CA THR A 199 -4.99 -17.23 8.81
C THR A 199 -4.68 -15.77 9.17
N ILE A 200 -4.18 -14.99 8.20
CA ILE A 200 -3.94 -13.55 8.38
C ILE A 200 -5.24 -12.83 8.73
N ASP A 201 -6.33 -13.11 8.01
CA ASP A 201 -7.63 -12.50 8.24
C ASP A 201 -8.17 -12.83 9.64
N GLU A 202 -8.12 -14.09 10.07
CA GLU A 202 -8.54 -14.53 11.41
C GLU A 202 -7.77 -13.79 12.51
N LEU A 203 -6.44 -13.76 12.41
CA LEU A 203 -5.58 -13.05 13.37
C LEU A 203 -5.88 -11.55 13.39
N CYS A 204 -6.12 -10.96 12.21
CA CYS A 204 -6.45 -9.55 12.09
C CYS A 204 -7.80 -9.22 12.73
N TYR A 205 -8.83 -10.05 12.50
CA TYR A 205 -10.15 -9.87 13.12
C TYR A 205 -10.09 -10.05 14.65
N GLU A 206 -9.31 -11.01 15.16
CA GLU A 206 -9.07 -11.13 16.60
C GLU A 206 -8.47 -9.84 17.18
N MET A 207 -7.51 -9.22 16.51
CA MET A 207 -6.93 -7.95 16.94
C MET A 207 -7.92 -6.79 16.83
N MET A 208 -8.76 -6.76 15.80
CA MET A 208 -9.83 -5.74 15.70
C MET A 208 -10.86 -5.87 16.83
N GLN A 209 -11.33 -7.08 17.13
CA GLN A 209 -12.22 -7.33 18.26
C GLN A 209 -11.63 -6.86 19.59
N ARG A 210 -10.32 -6.97 19.74
CA ARG A 210 -9.61 -6.55 20.97
C ARG A 210 -9.36 -5.05 21.07
N PHE A 211 -9.10 -4.37 19.94
CA PHE A 211 -8.55 -3.01 19.95
C PHE A 211 -9.43 -1.96 19.27
N ASN A 212 -10.38 -2.34 18.40
CA ASN A 212 -11.18 -1.39 17.61
C ASN A 212 -12.52 -1.01 18.27
N HIS A 213 -12.57 -0.82 19.59
CA HIS A 213 -13.84 -0.49 20.28
C HIS A 213 -14.25 0.99 20.23
N LYS A 214 -13.30 1.91 20.08
CA LYS A 214 -13.57 3.36 20.05
C LYS A 214 -13.45 3.93 18.64
N THR A 215 -12.53 3.40 17.87
CA THR A 215 -12.21 3.76 16.50
C THR A 215 -11.41 2.61 15.86
N SER A 216 -11.26 2.60 14.55
CA SER A 216 -10.37 1.62 13.92
C SER A 216 -8.92 1.98 14.15
N ILE A 217 -8.22 1.16 14.91
CA ILE A 217 -6.77 1.18 15.09
C ILE A 217 -6.14 0.14 14.14
N ILE A 218 -6.66 -1.08 14.15
CA ILE A 218 -6.20 -2.19 13.31
C ILE A 218 -7.02 -2.23 12.03
N PHE A 219 -6.33 -2.37 10.89
CA PHE A 219 -6.93 -2.42 9.56
C PHE A 219 -6.48 -3.69 8.83
N ASN A 220 -7.43 -4.43 8.28
CA ASN A 220 -7.16 -5.55 7.38
C ASN A 220 -7.12 -5.07 5.91
N THR A 221 -6.40 -5.80 5.07
CA THR A 221 -6.26 -5.49 3.63
C THR A 221 -7.03 -6.50 2.79
N PHE A 222 -7.96 -6.01 1.96
CA PHE A 222 -8.82 -6.79 1.08
C PHE A 222 -8.31 -6.69 -0.36
N GLN A 223 -7.91 -7.82 -0.94
CA GLN A 223 -7.39 -7.92 -2.30
C GLN A 223 -8.53 -8.25 -3.28
N MET A 224 -9.13 -7.22 -3.90
CA MET A 224 -10.36 -7.33 -4.70
C MET A 224 -10.18 -8.05 -6.05
N TYR A 225 -8.97 -8.54 -6.37
CA TYR A 225 -8.76 -9.43 -7.51
C TYR A 225 -9.17 -10.88 -7.22
N ARG A 226 -9.40 -11.25 -5.94
CA ARG A 226 -9.93 -12.54 -5.54
C ARG A 226 -11.45 -12.58 -5.77
N VAL A 227 -11.92 -13.72 -6.27
CA VAL A 227 -13.34 -13.90 -6.63
C VAL A 227 -14.29 -13.90 -5.41
N ASP A 228 -13.78 -14.26 -4.22
CA ASP A 228 -14.51 -14.35 -2.97
C ASP A 228 -14.45 -13.05 -2.12
N MET A 229 -13.61 -12.09 -2.50
CA MET A 229 -13.24 -11.00 -1.59
C MET A 229 -14.36 -9.97 -1.35
N LEU A 230 -15.23 -9.75 -2.35
CA LEU A 230 -16.36 -8.84 -2.15
C LEU A 230 -17.37 -9.41 -1.14
N GLU A 231 -17.64 -10.72 -1.19
CA GLU A 231 -18.48 -11.41 -0.23
C GLU A 231 -17.84 -11.40 1.17
N ASN A 232 -16.52 -11.69 1.25
CA ASN A 232 -15.76 -11.62 2.50
C ASN A 232 -15.80 -10.23 3.13
N LEU A 233 -15.73 -9.15 2.32
CA LEU A 233 -15.86 -7.78 2.84
C LEU A 233 -17.26 -7.53 3.43
N HIS A 234 -18.31 -7.95 2.74
CA HIS A 234 -19.68 -7.83 3.27
C HIS A 234 -19.87 -8.63 4.56
N HIS A 235 -19.34 -9.85 4.61
CA HIS A 235 -19.35 -10.67 5.82
C HIS A 235 -18.60 -9.98 6.97
N ALA A 236 -17.40 -9.45 6.72
CA ALA A 236 -16.62 -8.72 7.72
C ALA A 236 -17.35 -7.50 8.29
N ILE A 237 -18.07 -6.74 7.42
CA ILE A 237 -18.91 -5.62 7.85
C ILE A 237 -20.01 -6.10 8.79
N HIS A 238 -20.71 -7.18 8.43
CA HIS A 238 -21.78 -7.77 9.24
C HIS A 238 -21.26 -8.25 10.62
N VAL A 239 -20.15 -8.98 10.63
CA VAL A 239 -19.54 -9.47 11.89
C VAL A 239 -19.13 -8.30 12.78
N ALA A 240 -18.55 -7.25 12.21
CA ALA A 240 -18.16 -6.07 12.97
C ALA A 240 -19.37 -5.35 13.59
N GLN A 241 -20.51 -5.32 12.90
CA GLN A 241 -21.77 -4.78 13.41
C GLN A 241 -22.32 -5.62 14.56
N ASP A 242 -22.41 -6.94 14.37
CA ASP A 242 -22.93 -7.88 15.37
C ASP A 242 -22.09 -7.90 16.65
N GLN A 243 -20.78 -7.76 16.50
CA GLN A 243 -19.83 -7.79 17.62
C GLN A 243 -19.46 -6.40 18.15
N SER A 244 -20.01 -5.34 17.58
CA SER A 244 -19.88 -3.95 18.04
C SER A 244 -18.44 -3.45 18.11
N TYR A 245 -17.62 -3.72 17.06
CA TYR A 245 -16.30 -3.12 16.87
C TYR A 245 -16.20 -2.36 15.53
N PHE A 246 -15.28 -1.40 15.43
CA PHE A 246 -15.04 -0.68 14.19
C PHE A 246 -14.19 -1.50 13.22
N LEU A 247 -14.64 -1.65 11.98
CA LEU A 247 -13.90 -2.35 10.93
C LEU A 247 -12.91 -1.40 10.25
N GLY A 248 -11.63 -1.70 10.35
CA GLY A 248 -10.58 -1.03 9.59
C GLY A 248 -10.32 -1.74 8.26
N VAL A 249 -10.50 -1.06 7.12
CA VAL A 249 -10.40 -1.66 5.79
C VAL A 249 -9.35 -0.95 4.95
N LYS A 250 -8.47 -1.71 4.33
CA LYS A 250 -7.66 -1.23 3.22
C LYS A 250 -8.05 -2.00 1.96
N LEU A 251 -8.57 -1.30 0.95
CA LEU A 251 -8.93 -1.90 -0.33
C LEU A 251 -7.77 -1.78 -1.30
N VAL A 252 -7.36 -2.91 -1.87
CA VAL A 252 -6.38 -2.99 -2.95
C VAL A 252 -6.88 -3.93 -4.04
N ARG A 253 -6.29 -3.88 -5.25
CA ARG A 253 -6.60 -4.87 -6.28
C ARG A 253 -5.95 -6.21 -5.99
N GLY A 254 -4.68 -6.21 -5.62
CA GLY A 254 -3.87 -7.38 -5.31
C GLY A 254 -2.49 -7.28 -5.96
N ALA A 255 -1.49 -7.95 -5.38
CA ALA A 255 -0.09 -7.79 -5.76
C ALA A 255 0.62 -9.11 -6.13
N TYR A 256 -0.06 -10.26 -6.07
CA TYR A 256 0.59 -11.57 -6.20
C TYR A 256 0.10 -12.38 -7.42
N LEU A 257 -0.44 -11.71 -8.45
CA LEU A 257 -1.09 -12.33 -9.62
C LEU A 257 -0.29 -13.49 -10.23
N GLU A 258 1.01 -13.28 -10.48
CA GLU A 258 1.85 -14.29 -11.11
C GLU A 258 2.12 -15.48 -10.18
N LYS A 259 2.33 -15.23 -8.88
CA LYS A 259 2.53 -16.29 -7.88
C LYS A 259 1.27 -17.14 -7.69
N GLU A 260 0.11 -16.49 -7.61
CA GLU A 260 -1.19 -17.17 -7.48
C GLU A 260 -1.48 -18.08 -8.66
N ARG A 261 -1.26 -17.59 -9.88
CA ARG A 261 -1.44 -18.36 -11.11
C ARG A 261 -0.46 -19.53 -11.25
N LEU A 262 0.81 -19.27 -10.92
CA LEU A 262 1.85 -20.29 -10.95
C LEU A 262 1.50 -21.44 -10.02
N ARG A 263 1.17 -21.12 -8.74
CA ARG A 263 0.83 -22.13 -7.75
C ARG A 263 -0.45 -22.88 -8.11
N ALA A 264 -1.49 -22.19 -8.56
CA ALA A 264 -2.73 -22.84 -8.98
C ALA A 264 -2.50 -23.84 -10.12
N HIS A 265 -1.57 -23.50 -11.05
CA HIS A 265 -1.18 -24.42 -12.14
C HIS A 265 -0.33 -25.60 -11.62
N GLU A 266 0.63 -25.38 -10.71
CA GLU A 266 1.52 -26.40 -10.17
C GLU A 266 0.78 -27.41 -9.27
N ASP A 267 -0.15 -26.91 -8.43
CA ASP A 267 -0.91 -27.70 -7.46
C ASP A 267 -2.30 -28.13 -8.00
N GLU A 268 -2.58 -27.88 -9.29
CA GLU A 268 -3.79 -28.31 -10.03
C GLU A 268 -5.13 -27.89 -9.36
N TYR A 269 -5.21 -26.68 -8.79
CA TYR A 269 -6.46 -26.14 -8.28
C TYR A 269 -6.98 -24.93 -9.09
N SER A 270 -8.24 -24.57 -8.86
CA SER A 270 -8.86 -23.41 -9.54
C SER A 270 -8.25 -22.10 -9.07
N GLU A 271 -7.82 -21.24 -9.99
CA GLU A 271 -7.32 -19.89 -9.66
C GLU A 271 -8.33 -19.15 -8.77
N PRO A 272 -7.89 -18.61 -7.60
CA PRO A 272 -8.78 -17.85 -6.72
C PRO A 272 -9.04 -16.42 -7.22
N LEU A 273 -8.52 -16.06 -8.39
CA LEU A 273 -8.51 -14.71 -8.94
C LEU A 273 -9.53 -14.52 -10.06
N HIS A 274 -10.00 -13.30 -10.23
CA HIS A 274 -10.74 -12.91 -11.42
C HIS A 274 -9.90 -13.12 -12.69
N LYS A 275 -10.52 -13.71 -13.71
CA LYS A 275 -9.86 -13.90 -15.01
C LYS A 275 -9.64 -12.58 -15.74
N GLU A 276 -10.63 -11.67 -15.65
CA GLU A 276 -10.64 -10.42 -16.38
C GLU A 276 -10.42 -9.23 -15.42
N LYS A 277 -9.64 -8.27 -15.86
CA LYS A 277 -9.34 -7.05 -15.10
C LYS A 277 -10.61 -6.26 -14.76
N GLU A 278 -11.58 -6.25 -15.65
CA GLU A 278 -12.87 -5.56 -15.51
C GLU A 278 -13.67 -6.09 -14.32
N ALA A 279 -13.60 -7.39 -14.04
CA ALA A 279 -14.22 -8.00 -12.86
C ALA A 279 -13.55 -7.52 -11.57
N THR A 280 -12.22 -7.46 -11.52
CA THR A 280 -11.47 -6.86 -10.42
C THR A 280 -11.82 -5.39 -10.23
N ASP A 281 -11.91 -4.61 -11.32
CA ASP A 281 -12.27 -3.18 -11.25
C ASP A 281 -13.69 -2.98 -10.74
N ARG A 282 -14.63 -3.83 -11.16
CA ARG A 282 -16.02 -3.82 -10.69
C ARG A 282 -16.09 -4.10 -9.18
N ASP A 283 -15.49 -5.19 -8.73
CA ASP A 283 -15.56 -5.61 -7.32
C ASP A 283 -14.81 -4.64 -6.41
N PHE A 284 -13.70 -4.07 -6.87
CA PHE A 284 -13.01 -2.98 -6.17
C PHE A 284 -13.91 -1.76 -5.96
N ASN A 285 -14.64 -1.33 -7.00
CA ASN A 285 -15.55 -0.20 -6.90
C ASN A 285 -16.78 -0.52 -6.04
N LEU A 286 -17.34 -1.74 -6.10
CA LEU A 286 -18.39 -2.20 -5.20
C LEU A 286 -17.92 -2.25 -3.74
N GLY A 287 -16.68 -2.67 -3.50
CA GLY A 287 -16.06 -2.63 -2.17
C GLY A 287 -15.96 -1.20 -1.61
N ILE A 288 -15.61 -0.21 -2.44
CA ILE A 288 -15.64 1.21 -2.02
C ILE A 288 -17.07 1.62 -1.62
N GLN A 289 -18.07 1.25 -2.41
CA GLN A 289 -19.48 1.57 -2.09
C GLN A 289 -19.91 0.93 -0.78
N ALA A 290 -19.59 -0.35 -0.57
CA ALA A 290 -19.90 -1.06 0.67
C ALA A 290 -19.27 -0.35 1.90
N CYS A 291 -18.03 0.10 1.81
CA CYS A 291 -17.39 0.87 2.87
C CYS A 291 -18.06 2.24 3.10
N LEU A 292 -18.44 2.95 2.03
CA LEU A 292 -19.12 4.24 2.14
C LEU A 292 -20.54 4.12 2.74
N ASP A 293 -21.26 3.05 2.43
CA ASP A 293 -22.61 2.82 2.95
C ASP A 293 -22.61 2.50 4.44
N HIS A 294 -21.48 2.09 5.00
CA HIS A 294 -21.28 1.76 6.40
C HIS A 294 -20.24 2.65 7.10
N LEU A 295 -20.06 3.89 6.63
CA LEU A 295 -18.99 4.79 7.06
C LEU A 295 -19.00 5.12 8.57
N GLU A 296 -20.13 4.99 9.24
CA GLU A 296 -20.22 5.19 10.69
C GLU A 296 -19.44 4.10 11.48
N GLN A 297 -19.20 2.94 10.89
CA GLN A 297 -18.53 1.81 11.51
C GLN A 297 -17.30 1.32 10.75
N VAL A 298 -17.22 1.62 9.46
CA VAL A 298 -16.11 1.21 8.58
C VAL A 298 -15.21 2.39 8.29
N HIS A 299 -13.96 2.32 8.73
CA HIS A 299 -12.93 3.27 8.36
C HIS A 299 -12.07 2.66 7.26
N PHE A 300 -11.79 3.39 6.18
CA PHE A 300 -11.13 2.74 5.06
C PHE A 300 -10.09 3.59 4.33
N CYS A 301 -9.15 2.88 3.71
CA CYS A 301 -8.14 3.42 2.83
C CYS A 301 -8.22 2.75 1.46
N VAL A 302 -8.24 3.55 0.40
CA VAL A 302 -8.28 3.09 -1.00
C VAL A 302 -6.87 3.11 -1.58
N GLY A 303 -6.20 1.95 -1.58
CA GLY A 303 -4.87 1.75 -2.12
C GLY A 303 -4.92 1.45 -3.61
N THR A 304 -4.82 2.47 -4.45
CA THR A 304 -4.97 2.30 -5.90
C THR A 304 -4.25 3.35 -6.74
N HIS A 305 -3.79 2.92 -7.92
CA HIS A 305 -3.23 3.74 -8.98
C HIS A 305 -4.25 4.02 -10.11
N ASN A 306 -5.52 3.60 -9.93
CA ASN A 306 -6.56 3.76 -10.93
C ASN A 306 -7.27 5.12 -10.76
N GLU A 307 -7.09 6.03 -11.74
CA GLU A 307 -7.70 7.36 -11.73
C GLU A 307 -9.22 7.31 -11.67
N GLN A 308 -9.84 6.33 -12.33
CA GLN A 308 -11.29 6.22 -12.39
C GLN A 308 -11.88 5.83 -11.03
N SER A 309 -11.32 4.85 -10.32
CA SER A 309 -11.77 4.49 -8.98
C SER A 309 -11.60 5.65 -7.99
N CYS A 310 -10.48 6.39 -8.07
CA CYS A 310 -10.30 7.59 -7.25
C CYS A 310 -11.37 8.66 -7.57
N ARG A 311 -11.67 8.87 -8.85
CA ARG A 311 -12.70 9.82 -9.29
C ARG A 311 -14.10 9.41 -8.81
N LEU A 312 -14.44 8.13 -8.91
CA LEU A 312 -15.72 7.58 -8.44
C LEU A 312 -15.88 7.80 -6.93
N LEU A 313 -14.86 7.50 -6.13
CA LEU A 313 -14.92 7.75 -4.68
C LEU A 313 -15.13 9.25 -4.38
N CYS A 314 -14.40 10.14 -5.03
CA CYS A 314 -14.59 11.58 -4.86
C CYS A 314 -16.02 12.02 -5.22
N GLN A 315 -16.57 11.50 -6.33
CA GLN A 315 -17.92 11.79 -6.77
C GLN A 315 -18.97 11.28 -5.75
N TRP A 316 -18.84 10.04 -5.26
CA TRP A 316 -19.75 9.48 -4.26
C TRP A 316 -19.67 10.20 -2.92
N MET A 317 -18.49 10.65 -2.51
CA MET A 317 -18.35 11.51 -1.31
C MET A 317 -19.11 12.82 -1.49
N GLU A 318 -18.99 13.47 -2.66
CA GLU A 318 -19.72 14.71 -2.97
C GLU A 318 -21.24 14.48 -3.00
N GLU A 319 -21.72 13.44 -3.68
CA GLU A 319 -23.14 13.07 -3.77
C GLU A 319 -23.77 12.77 -2.40
N LYS A 320 -23.00 12.16 -1.50
CA LYS A 320 -23.43 11.86 -0.12
C LYS A 320 -23.19 13.02 0.86
N GLY A 321 -22.64 14.15 0.42
CA GLY A 321 -22.30 15.30 1.29
C GLY A 321 -21.19 15.01 2.29
N ILE A 322 -20.32 14.03 2.01
CA ILE A 322 -19.18 13.66 2.86
C ILE A 322 -18.04 14.65 2.60
N SER A 323 -17.44 15.17 3.68
CA SER A 323 -16.31 16.11 3.60
C SER A 323 -15.10 15.45 2.90
N GLN A 324 -14.40 16.22 2.06
CA GLN A 324 -13.19 15.76 1.35
C GLN A 324 -12.11 15.25 2.32
N ASN A 325 -11.95 15.89 3.48
CA ASN A 325 -11.01 15.51 4.53
C ASN A 325 -11.67 14.66 5.64
N HIS A 326 -12.69 13.85 5.29
CA HIS A 326 -13.33 12.98 6.27
C HIS A 326 -12.30 12.06 6.94
N PRO A 327 -12.19 12.02 8.29
CA PRO A 327 -11.06 11.40 8.98
C PRO A 327 -10.94 9.88 8.77
N HIS A 328 -12.01 9.25 8.31
CA HIS A 328 -12.09 7.81 8.11
C HIS A 328 -11.92 7.35 6.65
N ILE A 329 -11.63 8.29 5.74
CA ILE A 329 -11.40 8.00 4.32
C ILE A 329 -10.02 8.50 3.91
N TYR A 330 -9.21 7.60 3.36
CA TYR A 330 -7.89 7.90 2.83
C TYR A 330 -7.71 7.32 1.42
N PHE A 331 -6.92 8.01 0.61
CA PHE A 331 -6.37 7.50 -0.63
C PHE A 331 -4.90 7.18 -0.42
N ALA A 332 -4.44 6.07 -0.98
CA ALA A 332 -3.02 5.71 -0.90
C ALA A 332 -2.46 5.27 -2.25
N GLN A 333 -1.25 5.75 -2.57
CA GLN A 333 -0.45 5.35 -3.71
C GLN A 333 0.97 5.03 -3.28
N LEU A 334 1.70 4.26 -4.08
CA LEU A 334 3.11 3.99 -3.83
C LEU A 334 3.98 5.21 -4.13
N LEU A 335 5.07 5.37 -3.37
CA LEU A 335 6.05 6.42 -3.63
C LEU A 335 6.60 6.31 -5.05
N GLY A 336 6.75 7.44 -5.72
CA GLY A 336 7.30 7.55 -7.07
C GLY A 336 6.35 7.11 -8.19
N MET A 337 5.09 6.78 -7.86
CA MET A 337 4.04 6.39 -8.82
C MET A 337 2.78 7.21 -8.61
N SER A 338 2.05 7.49 -9.69
CA SER A 338 0.76 8.19 -9.70
C SER A 338 0.76 9.52 -8.93
N ASP A 339 1.82 10.30 -9.10
CA ASP A 339 1.93 11.62 -8.49
C ASP A 339 0.79 12.53 -8.96
N ASN A 340 0.30 12.35 -10.19
CA ASN A 340 -0.87 13.03 -10.69
C ASN A 340 -2.16 12.76 -9.88
N ILE A 341 -2.33 11.56 -9.34
CA ILE A 341 -3.44 11.24 -8.46
C ILE A 341 -3.20 11.88 -7.08
N SER A 342 -2.08 11.54 -6.44
CA SER A 342 -1.80 11.92 -5.05
C SER A 342 -1.80 13.44 -4.85
N TYR A 343 -1.06 14.18 -5.68
CA TYR A 343 -0.92 15.62 -5.52
C TYR A 343 -2.21 16.38 -5.89
N ASN A 344 -2.94 15.92 -6.93
CA ASN A 344 -4.21 16.58 -7.29
C ASN A 344 -5.31 16.30 -6.26
N LEU A 345 -5.38 15.11 -5.67
CA LEU A 345 -6.29 14.81 -4.55
C LEU A 345 -5.96 15.66 -3.32
N ALA A 346 -4.69 15.69 -2.91
CA ALA A 346 -4.24 16.47 -1.75
C ALA A 346 -4.49 17.97 -1.96
N SER A 347 -4.20 18.51 -3.15
CA SER A 347 -4.48 19.93 -3.47
C SER A 347 -5.97 20.26 -3.49
N SER A 348 -6.83 19.24 -3.66
CA SER A 348 -8.29 19.36 -3.59
C SER A 348 -8.85 19.12 -2.19
N GLY A 349 -7.99 18.88 -1.17
CA GLY A 349 -8.38 18.75 0.23
C GLY A 349 -8.72 17.33 0.69
N TYR A 350 -8.49 16.30 -0.14
CA TYR A 350 -8.67 14.90 0.26
C TYR A 350 -7.50 14.39 1.11
N ASN A 351 -7.77 13.45 2.02
CA ASN A 351 -6.72 12.77 2.77
C ASN A 351 -5.99 11.79 1.86
N VAL A 352 -4.71 12.01 1.66
CA VAL A 352 -3.85 11.19 0.81
C VAL A 352 -2.60 10.78 1.56
N ALA A 353 -2.15 9.55 1.34
CA ALA A 353 -0.87 9.09 1.84
C ALA A 353 -0.07 8.37 0.74
N LYS A 354 1.25 8.39 0.86
CA LYS A 354 2.18 7.61 0.05
C LYS A 354 2.74 6.46 0.86
N TYR A 355 2.68 5.24 0.32
CA TYR A 355 3.49 4.13 0.80
C TYR A 355 4.95 4.43 0.49
N VAL A 356 5.78 4.47 1.51
CA VAL A 356 7.20 4.81 1.43
C VAL A 356 8.01 3.60 1.92
N PRO A 357 8.36 2.68 1.01
CA PRO A 357 9.20 1.55 1.33
C PRO A 357 10.57 2.02 1.78
N TYR A 358 11.14 1.35 2.78
CA TYR A 358 12.48 1.61 3.25
C TYR A 358 13.15 0.33 3.77
N GLY A 359 14.47 0.38 3.86
CA GLY A 359 15.32 -0.71 4.34
C GLY A 359 16.62 -0.80 3.54
N PRO A 360 17.58 -1.66 3.95
CA PRO A 360 18.85 -1.83 3.23
C PRO A 360 18.62 -2.14 1.75
N VAL A 361 19.34 -1.48 0.85
CA VAL A 361 19.16 -1.63 -0.62
C VAL A 361 19.06 -3.10 -1.05
N SER A 362 19.93 -3.98 -0.48
CA SER A 362 19.91 -5.40 -0.83
C SER A 362 18.64 -6.12 -0.42
N ALA A 363 18.02 -5.73 0.68
CA ALA A 363 16.83 -6.37 1.23
C ALA A 363 15.54 -5.90 0.56
N VAL A 364 15.51 -4.68 -0.01
CA VAL A 364 14.35 -4.16 -0.74
C VAL A 364 14.39 -4.46 -2.26
N MET A 365 15.40 -5.20 -2.74
CA MET A 365 15.49 -5.55 -4.16
C MET A 365 14.28 -6.31 -4.71
N PRO A 366 13.69 -7.30 -4.00
CA PRO A 366 12.49 -7.98 -4.48
C PRO A 366 11.33 -7.00 -4.73
N TYR A 367 11.13 -6.04 -3.83
CA TYR A 367 10.15 -4.96 -4.01
C TYR A 367 10.42 -4.16 -5.28
N LEU A 368 11.68 -3.72 -5.51
CA LEU A 368 12.05 -2.93 -6.69
C LEU A 368 11.85 -3.71 -8.00
N PHE A 369 12.13 -5.00 -8.01
CA PHE A 369 11.89 -5.86 -9.18
C PHE A 369 10.39 -5.98 -9.48
N ARG A 370 9.54 -6.21 -8.46
CA ARG A 370 8.08 -6.22 -8.65
C ARG A 370 7.59 -4.90 -9.24
N ARG A 371 8.08 -3.74 -8.76
CA ARG A 371 7.71 -2.42 -9.35
C ARG A 371 8.13 -2.29 -10.81
N ALA A 372 9.34 -2.74 -11.15
CA ALA A 372 9.81 -2.72 -12.53
C ALA A 372 8.97 -3.64 -13.45
N GLU A 373 8.62 -4.83 -12.97
CA GLU A 373 7.81 -5.81 -13.70
C GLU A 373 6.35 -5.38 -13.85
N GLU A 374 5.68 -4.92 -12.80
CA GLU A 374 4.31 -4.42 -12.84
C GLU A 374 4.18 -3.22 -13.78
N ASN A 375 5.11 -2.28 -13.72
CA ASN A 375 5.11 -1.14 -14.63
C ASN A 375 5.35 -1.56 -16.09
N SER A 376 5.96 -2.71 -16.35
CA SER A 376 6.18 -3.22 -17.69
C SER A 376 5.06 -4.14 -18.22
N SER A 377 4.32 -4.80 -17.33
CA SER A 377 3.28 -5.79 -17.67
C SER A 377 1.86 -5.21 -17.72
N ILE A 378 1.58 -4.16 -16.93
CA ILE A 378 0.27 -3.49 -16.94
C ILE A 378 0.22 -2.52 -18.12
N ALA A 379 -0.32 -2.98 -19.24
CA ALA A 379 -0.53 -2.14 -20.42
C ALA A 379 -1.35 -0.89 -20.03
N GLY A 380 -0.75 0.29 -20.20
CA GLY A 380 -1.44 1.58 -20.03
C GLY A 380 -0.97 2.42 -18.83
N GLN A 381 -0.56 1.86 -17.69
CA GLN A 381 -0.19 2.69 -16.53
C GLN A 381 1.18 3.35 -16.69
N THR A 382 2.20 2.61 -17.06
CA THR A 382 3.54 3.20 -17.32
C THR A 382 3.53 4.16 -18.49
N SER A 383 2.76 3.85 -19.53
CA SER A 383 2.56 4.77 -20.65
C SER A 383 1.83 6.04 -20.18
N ARG A 384 0.92 5.95 -19.21
CA ARG A 384 0.24 7.11 -18.61
C ARG A 384 1.20 7.99 -17.81
N GLU A 385 1.97 7.40 -16.88
CA GLU A 385 3.00 8.12 -16.10
C GLU A 385 4.02 8.78 -17.02
N PHE A 386 4.53 8.05 -18.00
CA PHE A 386 5.48 8.56 -18.98
C PHE A 386 4.92 9.73 -19.78
N ALA A 387 3.67 9.64 -20.26
CA ALA A 387 3.00 10.72 -21.00
C ALA A 387 2.83 11.98 -20.14
N LEU A 388 2.49 11.85 -18.86
CA LEU A 388 2.36 12.99 -17.95
C LEU A 388 3.72 13.64 -17.65
N LEU A 389 4.77 12.85 -17.45
CA LEU A 389 6.13 13.35 -17.29
C LEU A 389 6.61 14.07 -18.55
N GLN A 390 6.33 13.53 -19.74
CA GLN A 390 6.66 14.14 -21.01
C GLN A 390 5.95 15.49 -21.20
N LYS A 391 4.65 15.55 -20.85
CA LYS A 391 3.84 16.77 -20.88
C LYS A 391 4.46 17.83 -19.98
N GLU A 392 4.84 17.49 -18.75
CA GLU A 392 5.42 18.45 -17.80
C GLU A 392 6.83 18.89 -18.19
N VAL A 393 7.69 17.97 -18.65
CA VAL A 393 9.02 18.33 -19.19
C VAL A 393 8.90 19.31 -20.37
N SER A 394 7.94 19.09 -21.25
CA SER A 394 7.69 19.98 -22.38
C SER A 394 7.15 21.33 -21.92
N ARG A 395 6.22 21.36 -20.96
CA ARG A 395 5.70 22.59 -20.38
C ARG A 395 6.81 23.46 -19.79
N ARG A 396 7.72 22.86 -18.98
CA ARG A 396 8.82 23.59 -18.33
C ARG A 396 9.91 24.07 -19.30
N LYS A 397 10.07 23.43 -20.46
CA LYS A 397 11.00 23.90 -21.49
C LYS A 397 10.51 25.15 -22.24
N ASN A 398 9.19 25.37 -22.24
CA ASN A 398 8.54 26.49 -22.94
C ASN A 398 8.29 27.70 -22.02
N LEU A 399 8.73 27.62 -20.75
CA LEU A 399 8.76 28.72 -19.79
C LEU A 399 10.15 29.38 -19.73
#